data_6d4ec8087c6f9c03c3fedef4aa556d30
#
_entry.id   6d4ec8087c6f9c03c3fedef4aa556d30
#
_cell.length_a   1.000
_cell.length_b   1.000
_cell.length_c   1.000
_cell.angle_alpha   90.00
_cell.angle_beta   90.00
_cell.angle_gamma   90.00
#
_symmetry.space_group_name_H-M   'P 1'
#
loop_
_entity.id
_entity.type
_entity.pdbx_description
1 polymer ?
#
loop_
_entity_poly.entity_id
_entity_poly.type
_entity_poly.pdbx_seq_one_letter_code
_entity_poly.pdbx_strand_id
1 'polypeptide(L)'
;MNIAIVILAAGKGTRMNSELPKVLHSLAGGPLLAHAMSAADSLEPVHKIVVAGHGADMVRAAVHDLDDTAIVVEQTEQLGTAHATAQARATLEGFEGDIVVLYGDTPFLRPETLERMLNARKDHDMVVLGFDVAELQPRYGRLIMEGTRLVRIVEYKDADEKQRAIRFTNSGLLACDAKTLFSLIDEVGNNNASGEYYLTEVVALANARGLSVTAVKCDEAETLGVDSRADLAGAEAIFQARARAEALETGVTLTAPETVYFAYDTVVGRDTIIEPNVVFGPGVTV
;
A
#
# COMPACT_ATOMS: atom_id res chain seq x y z
N MET A 1 -12.88 -0.99 17.36
CA MET A 1 -12.78 -2.10 16.39
C MET A 1 -11.31 -2.50 16.34
N ASN A 2 -10.96 -3.76 16.57
CA ASN A 2 -9.57 -4.17 16.49
C ASN A 2 -9.15 -4.22 15.01
N ILE A 3 -7.95 -3.73 14.72
CA ILE A 3 -7.41 -3.69 13.37
C ILE A 3 -6.08 -4.42 13.36
N ALA A 4 -5.88 -5.30 12.38
CA ALA A 4 -4.59 -5.86 12.03
C ALA A 4 -4.19 -5.36 10.64
N ILE A 5 -2.95 -4.95 10.51
CA ILE A 5 -2.38 -4.54 9.21
C ILE A 5 -1.52 -5.67 8.66
N VAL A 6 -1.72 -5.99 7.38
CA VAL A 6 -0.88 -6.93 6.65
C VAL A 6 -0.25 -6.19 5.47
N ILE A 7 1.07 -5.97 5.53
CA ILE A 7 1.82 -5.24 4.50
C ILE A 7 2.54 -6.25 3.60
N LEU A 8 2.17 -6.28 2.33
CA LEU A 8 2.77 -7.18 1.35
C LEU A 8 4.10 -6.59 0.84
N ALA A 9 5.20 -7.25 1.17
CA ALA A 9 6.56 -6.85 0.85
C ALA A 9 7.39 -8.02 0.22
N ALA A 10 6.73 -9.07 -0.27
CA ALA A 10 7.38 -10.31 -0.72
C ALA A 10 7.80 -10.30 -2.20
N GLY A 11 7.48 -9.26 -2.96
CA GLY A 11 7.75 -9.18 -4.40
C GLY A 11 9.24 -9.15 -4.75
N LYS A 12 9.64 -9.84 -5.83
CA LYS A 12 11.05 -9.92 -6.28
C LYS A 12 11.63 -8.60 -6.76
N GLY A 13 10.80 -7.64 -7.19
CA GLY A 13 11.26 -6.32 -7.63
C GLY A 13 12.25 -6.33 -8.79
N THR A 14 12.13 -7.26 -9.73
CA THR A 14 13.13 -7.48 -10.80
C THR A 14 13.39 -6.24 -11.67
N ARG A 15 12.38 -5.35 -11.82
CA ARG A 15 12.51 -4.08 -12.56
C ARG A 15 13.42 -3.05 -11.88
N MET A 16 13.75 -3.25 -10.59
CA MET A 16 14.69 -2.38 -9.86
C MET A 16 16.14 -2.62 -10.24
N ASN A 17 16.47 -3.75 -10.89
CA ASN A 17 17.84 -4.15 -11.22
C ASN A 17 18.76 -4.05 -10.01
N SER A 18 18.39 -4.65 -8.89
CA SER A 18 19.08 -4.54 -7.61
C SER A 18 18.97 -5.83 -6.82
N GLU A 19 19.98 -6.13 -6.04
CA GLU A 19 19.95 -7.20 -5.03
C GLU A 19 19.19 -6.78 -3.76
N LEU A 20 19.06 -5.45 -3.54
CA LEU A 20 18.28 -4.91 -2.46
C LEU A 20 16.78 -5.15 -2.72
N PRO A 21 16.02 -5.71 -1.77
CA PRO A 21 14.57 -5.83 -1.88
C PRO A 21 13.91 -4.51 -2.27
N LYS A 22 12.93 -4.56 -3.18
CA LYS A 22 12.26 -3.36 -3.72
C LYS A 22 11.80 -2.40 -2.63
N VAL A 23 11.17 -2.92 -1.58
CA VAL A 23 10.59 -2.14 -0.48
C VAL A 23 11.63 -1.46 0.42
N LEU A 24 12.92 -1.82 0.29
CA LEU A 24 14.03 -1.23 1.05
C LEU A 24 14.74 -0.11 0.28
N HIS A 25 14.37 0.17 -0.97
CA HIS A 25 14.91 1.34 -1.67
C HIS A 25 14.46 2.63 -1.00
N SER A 26 15.41 3.56 -0.86
CA SER A 26 15.21 4.82 -0.15
C SER A 26 14.35 5.80 -0.96
N LEU A 27 13.34 6.34 -0.32
CA LEU A 27 12.56 7.50 -0.73
C LEU A 27 12.65 8.53 0.40
N ALA A 28 13.09 9.73 0.11
CA ALA A 28 13.26 10.79 1.11
C ALA A 28 14.05 10.33 2.36
N GLY A 29 15.12 9.56 2.17
CA GLY A 29 15.98 9.08 3.25
C GLY A 29 15.49 7.84 4.01
N GLY A 30 14.22 7.43 3.88
CA GLY A 30 13.66 6.22 4.47
C GLY A 30 13.36 5.13 3.44
N PRO A 31 13.30 3.84 3.80
CA PRO A 31 12.88 2.79 2.88
C PRO A 31 11.40 2.98 2.47
N LEU A 32 11.01 2.56 1.26
CA LEU A 32 9.60 2.59 0.82
C LEU A 32 8.66 1.97 1.85
N LEU A 33 9.09 0.89 2.49
CA LEU A 33 8.34 0.20 3.54
C LEU A 33 8.03 1.09 4.75
N ALA A 34 8.95 2.01 5.12
CA ALA A 34 8.73 2.93 6.24
C ALA A 34 7.52 3.84 6.01
N HIS A 35 7.33 4.32 4.78
CA HIS A 35 6.17 5.14 4.42
C HIS A 35 4.86 4.36 4.54
N ALA A 36 4.82 3.10 4.07
CA ALA A 36 3.65 2.25 4.19
C ALA A 36 3.35 1.89 5.66
N MET A 37 4.38 1.63 6.47
CA MET A 37 4.25 1.37 7.91
C MET A 37 3.74 2.62 8.65
N SER A 38 4.27 3.80 8.34
CA SER A 38 3.83 5.07 8.93
C SER A 38 2.37 5.40 8.61
N ALA A 39 1.93 5.15 7.36
CA ALA A 39 0.51 5.30 7.01
C ALA A 39 -0.37 4.33 7.80
N ALA A 40 0.09 3.10 8.03
CA ALA A 40 -0.61 2.09 8.81
C ALA A 40 -0.74 2.47 10.30
N ASP A 41 0.26 3.15 10.87
CA ASP A 41 0.26 3.57 12.28
C ASP A 41 -0.88 4.52 12.64
N SER A 42 -1.37 5.29 11.66
CA SER A 42 -2.52 6.17 11.84
C SER A 42 -3.81 5.45 12.26
N LEU A 43 -3.90 4.15 11.99
CA LEU A 43 -5.04 3.32 12.35
C LEU A 43 -4.91 2.68 13.75
N GLU A 44 -3.83 2.93 14.47
CA GLU A 44 -3.53 2.35 15.79
C GLU A 44 -3.74 0.81 15.82
N PRO A 45 -3.08 0.06 14.91
CA PRO A 45 -3.36 -1.37 14.77
C PRO A 45 -2.89 -2.18 15.98
N VAL A 46 -3.66 -3.21 16.35
CA VAL A 46 -3.27 -4.18 17.39
C VAL A 46 -2.12 -5.07 16.92
N HIS A 47 -2.10 -5.37 15.61
CA HIS A 47 -1.04 -6.15 14.98
C HIS A 47 -0.62 -5.48 13.66
N LYS A 48 0.69 -5.35 13.48
CA LYS A 48 1.32 -4.96 12.22
C LYS A 48 2.19 -6.10 11.73
N ILE A 49 1.83 -6.68 10.58
CA ILE A 49 2.47 -7.86 10.01
C ILE A 49 3.04 -7.50 8.65
N VAL A 50 4.33 -7.70 8.46
CA VAL A 50 5.00 -7.52 7.17
C VAL A 50 5.27 -8.89 6.56
N VAL A 51 4.73 -9.12 5.37
CA VAL A 51 4.97 -10.36 4.63
C VAL A 51 6.18 -10.15 3.73
N ALA A 52 7.33 -10.67 4.15
CA ALA A 52 8.58 -10.64 3.41
C ALA A 52 8.71 -11.87 2.49
N GLY A 53 9.56 -11.77 1.48
CA GLY A 53 9.86 -12.88 0.56
C GLY A 53 11.30 -12.82 0.10
N HIS A 54 11.54 -12.28 -1.10
CA HIS A 54 12.91 -12.06 -1.56
C HIS A 54 13.68 -11.14 -0.61
N GLY A 55 14.84 -11.62 -0.10
CA GLY A 55 15.66 -10.87 0.87
C GLY A 55 14.98 -10.70 2.23
N ALA A 56 14.21 -11.70 2.70
CA ALA A 56 13.44 -11.65 3.94
C ALA A 56 14.27 -11.23 5.15
N ASP A 57 15.54 -11.65 5.26
CA ASP A 57 16.41 -11.26 6.39
C ASP A 57 16.69 -9.75 6.40
N MET A 58 16.93 -9.15 5.22
CA MET A 58 17.13 -7.69 5.11
C MET A 58 15.85 -6.93 5.46
N VAL A 59 14.70 -7.43 4.99
CA VAL A 59 13.39 -6.83 5.34
C VAL A 59 13.13 -6.95 6.83
N ARG A 60 13.41 -8.09 7.45
CA ARG A 60 13.26 -8.31 8.89
C ARG A 60 14.12 -7.35 9.72
N ALA A 61 15.39 -7.18 9.34
CA ALA A 61 16.27 -6.23 10.01
C ALA A 61 15.72 -4.79 9.89
N ALA A 62 15.33 -4.37 8.69
CA ALA A 62 14.79 -3.03 8.48
C ALA A 62 13.46 -2.79 9.23
N VAL A 63 12.57 -3.78 9.28
CA VAL A 63 11.32 -3.69 10.05
C VAL A 63 11.61 -3.56 11.53
N HIS A 64 12.54 -4.34 12.07
CA HIS A 64 12.93 -4.27 13.50
C HIS A 64 13.48 -2.88 13.86
N ASP A 65 14.27 -2.27 12.97
CA ASP A 65 14.81 -0.92 13.17
C ASP A 65 13.73 0.18 13.10
N LEU A 66 12.66 -0.04 12.30
CA LEU A 66 11.55 0.90 12.14
C LEU A 66 10.51 0.76 13.26
N ASP A 67 10.17 -0.48 13.64
CA ASP A 67 9.18 -0.82 14.64
C ASP A 67 9.44 -2.24 15.17
N ASP A 68 9.98 -2.34 16.37
CA ASP A 68 10.34 -3.61 17.02
C ASP A 68 9.10 -4.43 17.45
N THR A 69 7.90 -3.85 17.42
CA THR A 69 6.62 -4.52 17.69
C THR A 69 6.02 -5.18 16.45
N ALA A 70 6.46 -4.79 15.26
CA ALA A 70 5.97 -5.35 14.01
C ALA A 70 6.48 -6.78 13.78
N ILE A 71 5.60 -7.65 13.30
CA ILE A 71 5.89 -9.06 13.09
C ILE A 71 6.22 -9.31 11.62
N VAL A 72 7.33 -9.95 11.33
CA VAL A 72 7.70 -10.34 9.96
C VAL A 72 7.45 -11.81 9.75
N VAL A 73 6.59 -12.14 8.79
CA VAL A 73 6.32 -13.50 8.31
C VAL A 73 6.90 -13.68 6.90
N GLU A 74 7.25 -14.89 6.53
CA GLU A 74 7.92 -15.15 5.26
C GLU A 74 7.02 -15.89 4.27
N GLN A 75 6.94 -15.35 3.05
CA GLN A 75 6.42 -16.05 1.89
C GLN A 75 7.59 -16.71 1.14
N THR A 76 7.85 -17.98 1.39
CA THR A 76 8.97 -18.73 0.80
C THR A 76 8.81 -18.95 -0.70
N GLU A 77 7.57 -19.18 -1.16
CA GLU A 77 7.22 -19.33 -2.57
C GLU A 77 6.29 -18.17 -3.00
N GLN A 78 6.70 -17.38 -3.99
CA GLN A 78 5.92 -16.24 -4.48
C GLN A 78 4.80 -16.71 -5.42
N LEU A 79 3.75 -17.31 -4.84
CA LEU A 79 2.61 -17.87 -5.56
C LEU A 79 1.45 -16.87 -5.76
N GLY A 80 1.64 -15.61 -5.46
CA GLY A 80 0.64 -14.55 -5.63
C GLY A 80 0.25 -13.84 -4.34
N THR A 81 -0.60 -12.82 -4.47
CA THR A 81 -0.95 -11.92 -3.37
C THR A 81 -1.89 -12.53 -2.32
N ALA A 82 -2.79 -13.44 -2.72
CA ALA A 82 -3.59 -14.20 -1.75
C ALA A 82 -2.71 -15.14 -0.92
N HIS A 83 -1.77 -15.84 -1.58
CA HIS A 83 -0.80 -16.68 -0.88
C HIS A 83 0.09 -15.88 0.08
N ALA A 84 0.50 -14.65 -0.30
CA ALA A 84 1.25 -13.75 0.57
C ALA A 84 0.41 -13.38 1.81
N THR A 85 -0.84 -12.95 1.61
CA THR A 85 -1.74 -12.57 2.72
C THR A 85 -2.00 -13.75 3.65
N ALA A 86 -2.09 -14.98 3.14
CA ALA A 86 -2.29 -16.20 3.92
C ALA A 86 -1.16 -16.45 4.93
N GLN A 87 0.07 -15.96 4.69
CA GLN A 87 1.20 -16.14 5.60
C GLN A 87 0.97 -15.44 6.97
N ALA A 88 0.11 -14.43 7.01
CA ALA A 88 -0.23 -13.74 8.25
C ALA A 88 -1.19 -14.56 9.15
N ARG A 89 -1.81 -15.64 8.65
CA ARG A 89 -2.86 -16.40 9.34
C ARG A 89 -2.44 -16.91 10.72
N ALA A 90 -1.26 -17.54 10.81
CA ALA A 90 -0.78 -18.11 12.07
C ALA A 90 -0.57 -17.03 13.15
N THR A 91 -0.10 -15.85 12.75
CA THR A 91 0.08 -14.71 13.67
C THR A 91 -1.26 -14.14 14.14
N LEU A 92 -2.32 -14.30 13.34
CA LEU A 92 -3.66 -13.80 13.63
C LEU A 92 -4.61 -14.90 14.13
N GLU A 93 -4.09 -16.02 14.62
CA GLU A 93 -4.91 -17.06 15.23
C GLU A 93 -5.64 -16.53 16.46
N GLY A 94 -6.97 -16.63 16.47
CA GLY A 94 -7.82 -16.09 17.53
C GLY A 94 -8.04 -14.57 17.48
N PHE A 95 -7.50 -13.87 16.50
CA PHE A 95 -7.77 -12.44 16.33
C PHE A 95 -9.20 -12.23 15.84
N GLU A 96 -9.92 -11.35 16.55
CA GLU A 96 -11.28 -10.90 16.19
C GLU A 96 -11.22 -9.41 15.84
N GLY A 97 -11.40 -9.10 14.55
CA GLY A 97 -11.33 -7.74 14.02
C GLY A 97 -11.12 -7.71 12.51
N ASP A 98 -10.86 -6.52 11.99
CA ASP A 98 -10.62 -6.32 10.56
C ASP A 98 -9.13 -6.40 10.22
N ILE A 99 -8.85 -7.01 9.07
CA ILE A 99 -7.55 -6.93 8.41
C ILE A 99 -7.61 -5.83 7.36
N VAL A 100 -6.61 -4.96 7.33
CA VAL A 100 -6.32 -4.07 6.22
C VAL A 100 -5.05 -4.56 5.53
N VAL A 101 -5.17 -4.92 4.25
CA VAL A 101 -4.03 -5.33 3.43
C VAL A 101 -3.49 -4.13 2.68
N LEU A 102 -2.18 -3.87 2.84
CA LEU A 102 -1.43 -2.79 2.21
C LEU A 102 -0.27 -3.35 1.39
N TYR A 103 0.33 -2.51 0.55
CA TYR A 103 1.53 -2.82 -0.20
C TYR A 103 2.71 -1.98 0.29
N GLY A 104 3.85 -2.60 0.53
CA GLY A 104 5.06 -1.94 1.04
C GLY A 104 5.77 -1.04 0.02
N ASP A 105 5.29 -0.98 -1.21
CA ASP A 105 5.83 -0.18 -2.32
C ASP A 105 4.92 0.97 -2.75
N THR A 106 3.86 1.27 -1.98
CA THR A 106 2.94 2.39 -2.20
C THR A 106 3.13 3.46 -1.11
N PRO A 107 4.11 4.36 -1.26
CA PRO A 107 4.57 5.24 -0.17
C PRO A 107 3.69 6.47 0.09
N PHE A 108 2.66 6.73 -0.73
CA PHE A 108 1.91 7.99 -0.67
C PHE A 108 0.51 7.87 -0.10
N LEU A 109 0.19 6.71 0.45
CA LEU A 109 -1.12 6.46 1.06
C LEU A 109 -1.37 7.41 2.24
N ARG A 110 -2.54 8.03 2.26
CA ARG A 110 -2.90 9.01 3.29
C ARG A 110 -3.71 8.36 4.42
N PRO A 111 -3.46 8.78 5.67
CA PRO A 111 -4.27 8.35 6.83
C PRO A 111 -5.77 8.51 6.61
N GLU A 112 -6.21 9.66 6.10
CA GLU A 112 -7.62 9.97 5.89
C GLU A 112 -8.28 9.01 4.88
N THR A 113 -7.51 8.48 3.94
CA THR A 113 -8.00 7.49 2.97
C THR A 113 -8.22 6.14 3.63
N LEU A 114 -7.31 5.71 4.50
CA LEU A 114 -7.48 4.51 5.31
C LEU A 114 -8.68 4.63 6.28
N GLU A 115 -8.85 5.78 6.92
CA GLU A 115 -10.01 6.06 7.78
C GLU A 115 -11.33 5.97 7.00
N ARG A 116 -11.38 6.53 5.76
CA ARG A 116 -12.57 6.39 4.89
C ARG A 116 -12.88 4.94 4.55
N MET A 117 -11.85 4.11 4.30
CA MET A 117 -12.05 2.67 4.07
C MET A 117 -12.65 1.99 5.29
N LEU A 118 -12.13 2.24 6.49
CA LEU A 118 -12.66 1.68 7.73
C LEU A 118 -14.05 2.20 8.08
N ASN A 119 -14.36 3.45 7.75
CA ASN A 119 -15.70 3.97 7.91
C ASN A 119 -16.69 3.27 6.98
N ALA A 120 -16.33 3.05 5.70
CA ALA A 120 -17.17 2.29 4.78
C ALA A 120 -17.31 0.80 5.19
N ARG A 121 -16.29 0.24 5.86
CA ARG A 121 -16.30 -1.13 6.38
C ARG A 121 -17.37 -1.37 7.46
N LYS A 122 -17.83 -0.32 8.13
CA LYS A 122 -18.93 -0.43 9.13
C LYS A 122 -20.26 -0.86 8.53
N ASP A 123 -20.47 -0.54 7.24
CA ASP A 123 -21.71 -0.81 6.50
C ASP A 123 -21.56 -1.92 5.45
N HIS A 124 -20.34 -2.40 5.22
CA HIS A 124 -20.02 -3.40 4.19
C HIS A 124 -19.10 -4.49 4.73
N ASP A 125 -19.25 -5.73 4.26
CA ASP A 125 -18.43 -6.89 4.67
C ASP A 125 -17.00 -6.82 4.13
N MET A 126 -16.79 -6.13 3.01
CA MET A 126 -15.47 -5.90 2.41
C MET A 126 -15.43 -4.55 1.70
N VAL A 127 -14.31 -3.85 1.84
CA VAL A 127 -14.06 -2.57 1.18
C VAL A 127 -12.73 -2.64 0.42
N VAL A 128 -12.74 -2.22 -0.83
CA VAL A 128 -11.55 -2.13 -1.68
C VAL A 128 -11.24 -0.66 -1.94
N LEU A 129 -9.96 -0.29 -1.98
CA LEU A 129 -9.54 1.03 -2.41
C LEU A 129 -9.33 1.04 -3.93
N GLY A 130 -9.94 2.00 -4.59
CA GLY A 130 -9.81 2.20 -6.03
C GLY A 130 -9.53 3.66 -6.39
N PHE A 131 -9.09 3.89 -7.62
CA PHE A 131 -8.82 5.21 -8.15
C PHE A 131 -9.15 5.28 -9.64
N ASP A 132 -9.48 6.47 -10.12
CA ASP A 132 -9.70 6.69 -11.55
C ASP A 132 -8.36 7.05 -12.21
N VAL A 133 -7.92 6.27 -13.18
CA VAL A 133 -6.70 6.58 -13.94
C VAL A 133 -6.94 7.76 -14.90
N ALA A 134 -6.00 8.70 -14.91
CA ALA A 134 -6.00 9.81 -15.84
C ALA A 134 -5.80 9.30 -17.29
N GLU A 135 -4.91 8.32 -17.46
CA GLU A 135 -4.66 7.65 -18.73
C GLU A 135 -4.76 6.13 -18.56
N LEU A 136 -5.36 5.44 -19.53
CA LEU A 136 -5.46 3.98 -19.51
C LEU A 136 -4.07 3.35 -19.60
N GLN A 137 -3.70 2.65 -18.54
CA GLN A 137 -2.41 1.95 -18.45
C GLN A 137 -2.60 0.44 -18.38
N PRO A 138 -1.68 -0.36 -18.97
CA PRO A 138 -1.81 -1.81 -19.05
C PRO A 138 -1.30 -2.50 -17.77
N ARG A 139 -1.67 -2.03 -16.57
CA ARG A 139 -1.10 -2.60 -15.33
C ARG A 139 -2.03 -2.74 -14.13
N TYR A 140 -3.15 -2.06 -14.08
CA TYR A 140 -4.02 -2.15 -12.91
C TYR A 140 -5.21 -3.09 -13.17
N GLY A 141 -5.67 -3.81 -12.15
CA GLY A 141 -6.95 -4.50 -12.16
C GLY A 141 -8.11 -3.51 -12.33
N ARG A 142 -9.17 -3.94 -12.99
CA ARG A 142 -10.36 -3.13 -13.24
C ARG A 142 -11.46 -3.45 -12.25
N LEU A 143 -12.01 -2.43 -11.60
CA LEU A 143 -13.13 -2.57 -10.67
C LEU A 143 -14.44 -2.61 -11.46
N ILE A 144 -15.13 -3.75 -11.43
CA ILE A 144 -16.42 -3.95 -12.09
C ILE A 144 -17.51 -3.62 -11.09
N MET A 145 -18.18 -2.47 -11.32
CA MET A 145 -19.21 -1.94 -10.42
C MET A 145 -20.62 -2.19 -10.97
N GLU A 146 -21.56 -2.51 -10.08
CA GLU A 146 -23.00 -2.46 -10.32
C GLU A 146 -23.61 -1.47 -9.30
N GLY A 147 -23.84 -0.24 -9.73
CA GLY A 147 -24.18 0.87 -8.83
C GLY A 147 -23.05 1.11 -7.82
N THR A 148 -23.33 0.99 -6.54
CA THR A 148 -22.33 1.12 -5.46
C THR A 148 -21.64 -0.20 -5.10
N ARG A 149 -22.15 -1.33 -5.63
CA ARG A 149 -21.61 -2.67 -5.34
C ARG A 149 -20.40 -2.96 -6.23
N LEU A 150 -19.28 -3.35 -5.63
CA LEU A 150 -18.15 -3.93 -6.35
C LEU A 150 -18.40 -5.42 -6.58
N VAL A 151 -18.58 -5.82 -7.85
CA VAL A 151 -18.93 -7.18 -8.21
C VAL A 151 -17.69 -8.07 -8.31
N ARG A 152 -16.65 -7.57 -8.95
CA ARG A 152 -15.36 -8.27 -9.09
C ARG A 152 -14.25 -7.32 -9.50
N ILE A 153 -13.02 -7.78 -9.35
CA ILE A 153 -11.82 -7.16 -9.88
C ILE A 153 -11.29 -8.05 -11.01
N VAL A 154 -10.99 -7.48 -12.16
CA VAL A 154 -10.41 -8.20 -13.29
C VAL A 154 -9.02 -7.67 -13.56
N GLU A 155 -8.01 -8.52 -13.41
CA GLU A 155 -6.63 -8.15 -13.68
C GLU A 155 -6.45 -7.80 -15.17
N TYR A 156 -5.56 -6.84 -15.48
CA TYR A 156 -5.41 -6.34 -16.85
C TYR A 156 -5.11 -7.44 -17.88
N LYS A 157 -4.34 -8.46 -17.48
CA LYS A 157 -3.96 -9.57 -18.36
C LYS A 157 -5.17 -10.47 -18.72
N ASP A 158 -6.14 -10.58 -17.81
CA ASP A 158 -7.33 -11.40 -17.94
C ASP A 158 -8.55 -10.60 -18.48
N ALA A 159 -8.42 -9.27 -18.59
CA ALA A 159 -9.48 -8.36 -19.00
C ALA A 159 -9.71 -8.37 -20.52
N ASP A 160 -10.98 -8.37 -20.94
CA ASP A 160 -11.37 -8.09 -22.33
C ASP A 160 -11.25 -6.59 -22.68
N GLU A 161 -11.48 -6.22 -23.95
CA GLU A 161 -11.34 -4.83 -24.43
C GLU A 161 -12.28 -3.86 -23.70
N LYS A 162 -13.54 -4.27 -23.40
CA LYS A 162 -14.50 -3.43 -22.68
C LYS A 162 -14.05 -3.22 -21.24
N GLN A 163 -13.58 -4.26 -20.60
CA GLN A 163 -13.05 -4.17 -19.23
C GLN A 163 -11.80 -3.32 -19.18
N ARG A 164 -10.86 -3.44 -20.13
CA ARG A 164 -9.65 -2.61 -20.21
C ARG A 164 -9.96 -1.12 -20.37
N ALA A 165 -11.10 -0.76 -20.96
CA ALA A 165 -11.55 0.63 -21.10
C ALA A 165 -12.10 1.24 -19.80
N ILE A 166 -12.35 0.44 -18.76
CA ILE A 166 -12.79 0.95 -17.46
C ILE A 166 -11.65 1.73 -16.81
N ARG A 167 -11.96 2.97 -16.38
CA ARG A 167 -10.98 3.87 -15.76
C ARG A 167 -10.86 3.67 -14.25
N PHE A 168 -11.89 3.12 -13.60
CA PHE A 168 -11.86 2.83 -12.18
C PHE A 168 -11.05 1.55 -11.94
N THR A 169 -9.93 1.71 -11.27
CA THR A 169 -8.89 0.68 -11.13
C THR A 169 -8.62 0.33 -9.67
N ASN A 170 -8.10 -0.86 -9.48
CA ASN A 170 -7.75 -1.41 -8.17
C ASN A 170 -6.39 -0.88 -7.70
N SER A 171 -6.34 -0.37 -6.46
CA SER A 171 -5.08 -0.04 -5.80
C SER A 171 -4.37 -1.25 -5.20
N GLY A 172 -5.10 -2.36 -5.02
CA GLY A 172 -4.63 -3.54 -4.30
C GLY A 172 -5.01 -3.56 -2.81
N LEU A 173 -5.37 -2.42 -2.23
CA LEU A 173 -5.73 -2.33 -0.82
C LEU A 173 -7.15 -2.83 -0.58
N LEU A 174 -7.33 -3.60 0.48
CA LEU A 174 -8.63 -4.06 0.92
C LEU A 174 -8.73 -4.12 2.45
N ALA A 175 -9.96 -3.97 2.97
CA ALA A 175 -10.32 -4.16 4.37
C ALA A 175 -11.45 -5.18 4.47
N CYS A 176 -11.31 -6.15 5.36
CA CYS A 176 -12.30 -7.22 5.57
C CYS A 176 -12.12 -7.82 6.97
N ASP A 177 -13.19 -8.40 7.53
CA ASP A 177 -13.08 -9.24 8.72
C ASP A 177 -12.05 -10.37 8.54
N ALA A 178 -11.21 -10.60 9.55
CA ALA A 178 -10.09 -11.53 9.47
C ALA A 178 -10.53 -12.97 9.14
N LYS A 179 -11.54 -13.46 9.83
CA LYS A 179 -12.07 -14.83 9.63
C LYS A 179 -12.68 -14.97 8.25
N THR A 180 -13.42 -13.98 7.82
CA THR A 180 -14.04 -13.93 6.48
C THR A 180 -12.97 -13.90 5.40
N LEU A 181 -11.94 -13.02 5.53
CA LEU A 181 -10.88 -12.90 4.54
C LEU A 181 -10.10 -14.20 4.38
N PHE A 182 -9.66 -14.83 5.46
CA PHE A 182 -8.93 -16.09 5.38
C PHE A 182 -9.78 -17.23 4.83
N SER A 183 -11.07 -17.27 5.16
CA SER A 183 -11.99 -18.26 4.57
C SER A 183 -12.19 -18.07 3.06
N LEU A 184 -12.18 -16.82 2.57
CA LEU A 184 -12.24 -16.53 1.13
C LEU A 184 -10.92 -16.90 0.44
N ILE A 185 -9.77 -16.60 1.07
CA ILE A 185 -8.45 -16.94 0.53
C ILE A 185 -8.29 -18.44 0.30
N ASP A 186 -8.90 -19.30 1.15
CA ASP A 186 -8.85 -20.74 0.99
C ASP A 186 -9.56 -21.25 -0.28
N GLU A 187 -10.45 -20.44 -0.88
CA GLU A 187 -11.17 -20.77 -2.12
C GLU A 187 -10.52 -20.12 -3.37
N VAL A 188 -9.52 -19.26 -3.19
CA VAL A 188 -8.84 -18.61 -4.32
C VAL A 188 -8.10 -19.63 -5.16
N GLY A 189 -8.39 -19.65 -6.46
CA GLY A 189 -7.69 -20.49 -7.43
C GLY A 189 -6.51 -19.78 -8.09
N ASN A 190 -5.82 -20.50 -8.98
CA ASN A 190 -4.73 -19.95 -9.78
C ASN A 190 -4.93 -20.16 -11.30
N ASN A 191 -6.17 -20.40 -11.72
CA ASN A 191 -6.51 -20.56 -13.13
C ASN A 191 -6.70 -19.20 -13.81
N ASN A 192 -5.61 -18.47 -14.00
CA ASN A 192 -5.53 -17.14 -14.60
C ASN A 192 -4.28 -16.99 -15.46
N ALA A 193 -4.13 -15.85 -16.15
CA ALA A 193 -3.04 -15.61 -17.09
C ALA A 193 -1.62 -15.67 -16.47
N SER A 194 -1.48 -15.50 -15.17
CA SER A 194 -0.19 -15.58 -14.46
C SER A 194 0.03 -16.89 -13.72
N GLY A 195 -1.01 -17.72 -13.52
CA GLY A 195 -0.95 -18.95 -12.72
C GLY A 195 -0.76 -18.68 -11.22
N GLU A 196 -1.15 -17.49 -10.74
CA GLU A 196 -0.96 -17.04 -9.37
C GLU A 196 -2.27 -16.98 -8.59
N TYR A 197 -2.21 -17.11 -7.28
CA TYR A 197 -3.34 -16.90 -6.37
C TYR A 197 -3.55 -15.40 -6.15
N TYR A 198 -4.45 -14.79 -6.93
CA TYR A 198 -4.74 -13.37 -6.85
C TYR A 198 -5.64 -13.03 -5.67
N LEU A 199 -5.24 -12.10 -4.82
CA LEU A 199 -6.07 -11.60 -3.73
C LEU A 199 -7.35 -10.93 -4.25
N THR A 200 -7.33 -10.38 -5.45
CA THR A 200 -8.47 -9.73 -6.09
C THR A 200 -9.66 -10.69 -6.34
N GLU A 201 -9.42 -12.01 -6.38
CA GLU A 201 -10.49 -13.00 -6.53
C GLU A 201 -11.43 -13.08 -5.31
N VAL A 202 -10.96 -12.69 -4.12
CA VAL A 202 -11.80 -12.70 -2.90
C VAL A 202 -13.05 -11.83 -3.05
N VAL A 203 -13.03 -10.81 -3.91
CA VAL A 203 -14.19 -9.95 -4.20
C VAL A 203 -15.31 -10.73 -4.88
N ALA A 204 -14.98 -11.51 -5.91
CA ALA A 204 -15.97 -12.34 -6.60
C ALA A 204 -16.51 -13.44 -5.67
N LEU A 205 -15.65 -14.08 -4.89
CA LEU A 205 -16.02 -15.10 -3.90
C LEU A 205 -16.92 -14.52 -2.80
N ALA A 206 -16.61 -13.32 -2.27
CA ALA A 206 -17.44 -12.62 -1.30
C ALA A 206 -18.84 -12.35 -1.86
N ASN A 207 -18.93 -11.86 -3.09
CA ASN A 207 -20.21 -11.67 -3.76
C ASN A 207 -20.99 -12.97 -3.96
N ALA A 208 -20.33 -14.08 -4.31
CA ALA A 208 -20.96 -15.38 -4.46
C ALA A 208 -21.54 -15.91 -3.13
N ARG A 209 -20.96 -15.53 -2.00
CA ARG A 209 -21.48 -15.82 -0.65
C ARG A 209 -22.55 -14.83 -0.17
N GLY A 210 -22.93 -13.84 -0.97
CA GLY A 210 -23.94 -12.83 -0.63
C GLY A 210 -23.43 -11.74 0.30
N LEU A 211 -22.09 -11.60 0.46
CA LEU A 211 -21.48 -10.55 1.25
C LEU A 211 -21.56 -9.20 0.51
N SER A 212 -21.68 -8.11 1.26
CA SER A 212 -21.70 -6.76 0.74
C SER A 212 -20.28 -6.26 0.48
N VAL A 213 -19.96 -5.93 -0.78
CA VAL A 213 -18.64 -5.45 -1.18
C VAL A 213 -18.77 -4.11 -1.87
N THR A 214 -17.97 -3.13 -1.45
CA THR A 214 -17.93 -1.79 -2.06
C THR A 214 -16.49 -1.35 -2.35
N ALA A 215 -16.37 -0.24 -3.09
CA ALA A 215 -15.09 0.41 -3.33
C ALA A 215 -15.13 1.88 -2.87
N VAL A 216 -14.07 2.31 -2.20
CA VAL A 216 -13.82 3.69 -1.82
C VAL A 216 -12.82 4.29 -2.81
N LYS A 217 -13.05 5.53 -3.25
CA LYS A 217 -12.13 6.22 -4.16
C LYS A 217 -11.07 7.01 -3.41
N CYS A 218 -9.85 7.03 -3.98
CA CYS A 218 -8.78 7.94 -3.60
C CYS A 218 -8.19 8.62 -4.84
N ASP A 219 -7.24 9.52 -4.61
CA ASP A 219 -6.45 10.11 -5.69
C ASP A 219 -5.47 9.09 -6.27
N GLU A 220 -5.27 9.06 -7.60
CA GLU A 220 -4.30 8.21 -8.28
C GLU A 220 -2.89 8.35 -7.65
N ALA A 221 -2.53 9.57 -7.26
CA ALA A 221 -1.23 9.89 -6.67
C ALA A 221 -0.97 9.22 -5.29
N GLU A 222 -2.02 8.73 -4.60
CA GLU A 222 -1.86 8.00 -3.34
C GLU A 222 -1.45 6.54 -3.57
N THR A 223 -1.77 6.00 -4.74
CA THR A 223 -1.61 4.56 -5.07
C THR A 223 -0.44 4.30 -6.02
N LEU A 224 0.42 5.30 -6.23
CA LEU A 224 1.62 5.15 -7.05
C LEU A 224 2.54 4.09 -6.46
N GLY A 225 2.62 2.94 -7.14
CA GLY A 225 3.57 1.89 -6.81
C GLY A 225 4.95 2.18 -7.41
N VAL A 226 5.98 1.98 -6.60
CA VAL A 226 7.38 2.13 -7.04
C VAL A 226 7.92 0.77 -7.47
N ASP A 227 8.00 0.55 -8.78
CA ASP A 227 8.39 -0.73 -9.36
C ASP A 227 9.75 -0.70 -10.09
N SER A 228 10.23 0.50 -10.43
CA SER A 228 11.48 0.72 -11.16
C SER A 228 12.25 1.92 -10.60
N ARG A 229 13.50 2.08 -11.05
CA ARG A 229 14.31 3.26 -10.70
C ARG A 229 13.71 4.56 -11.24
N ALA A 230 13.02 4.51 -12.37
CA ALA A 230 12.31 5.66 -12.91
C ALA A 230 11.10 6.04 -12.04
N ASP A 231 10.32 5.04 -11.59
CA ASP A 231 9.22 5.28 -10.65
C ASP A 231 9.75 5.86 -9.32
N LEU A 232 10.89 5.34 -8.83
CA LEU A 232 11.52 5.86 -7.60
C LEU A 232 11.93 7.33 -7.74
N ALA A 233 12.54 7.71 -8.85
CA ALA A 233 12.90 9.10 -9.10
C ALA A 233 11.67 10.01 -9.21
N GLY A 234 10.59 9.52 -9.84
CA GLY A 234 9.31 10.22 -9.88
C GLY A 234 8.67 10.36 -8.50
N ALA A 235 8.73 9.31 -7.68
CA ALA A 235 8.24 9.33 -6.30
C ALA A 235 9.03 10.34 -5.45
N GLU A 236 10.36 10.38 -5.57
CA GLU A 236 11.18 11.38 -4.88
C GLU A 236 10.75 12.81 -5.24
N ALA A 237 10.56 13.11 -6.53
CA ALA A 237 10.12 14.43 -6.97
C ALA A 237 8.74 14.80 -6.37
N ILE A 238 7.80 13.86 -6.33
CA ILE A 238 6.46 14.05 -5.74
C ILE A 238 6.57 14.30 -4.23
N PHE A 239 7.34 13.48 -3.53
CA PHE A 239 7.55 13.65 -2.08
C PHE A 239 8.11 15.03 -1.77
N GLN A 240 9.20 15.42 -2.43
CA GLN A 240 9.87 16.70 -2.19
C GLN A 240 8.96 17.90 -2.52
N ALA A 241 8.15 17.81 -3.58
CA ALA A 241 7.19 18.87 -3.90
C ALA A 241 6.13 19.04 -2.79
N ARG A 242 5.60 17.91 -2.24
CA ARG A 242 4.63 17.93 -1.13
C ARG A 242 5.25 18.49 0.14
N ALA A 243 6.42 18.00 0.55
CA ALA A 243 7.10 18.44 1.77
C ALA A 243 7.42 19.96 1.75
N ARG A 244 7.85 20.49 0.59
CA ARG A 244 8.09 21.93 0.41
C ARG A 244 6.79 22.73 0.51
N ALA A 245 5.72 22.28 -0.13
CA ALA A 245 4.42 22.96 -0.06
C ALA A 245 3.91 23.00 1.38
N GLU A 246 3.96 21.88 2.09
CA GLU A 246 3.58 21.79 3.49
C GLU A 246 4.41 22.70 4.39
N ALA A 247 5.74 22.71 4.22
CA ALA A 247 6.63 23.60 4.98
C ALA A 247 6.26 25.07 4.78
N LEU A 248 6.01 25.50 3.53
CA LEU A 248 5.58 26.87 3.23
C LEU A 248 4.21 27.20 3.85
N GLU A 249 3.24 26.29 3.77
CA GLU A 249 1.90 26.46 4.34
C GLU A 249 1.92 26.53 5.88
N THR A 250 2.84 25.80 6.52
CA THR A 250 2.99 25.79 7.98
C THR A 250 3.85 26.96 8.53
N GLY A 251 4.32 27.83 7.63
CA GLY A 251 5.00 29.08 8.02
C GLY A 251 6.52 28.97 8.05
N VAL A 252 7.11 28.01 7.36
CA VAL A 252 8.55 27.93 7.12
C VAL A 252 8.90 28.77 5.88
N THR A 253 9.98 29.52 5.92
CA THR A 253 10.50 30.25 4.77
C THR A 253 11.57 29.42 4.05
N LEU A 254 11.33 29.11 2.77
CA LEU A 254 12.31 28.47 1.90
C LEU A 254 12.83 29.52 0.90
N THR A 255 14.10 29.92 1.01
CA THR A 255 14.68 30.97 0.13
C THR A 255 14.77 30.50 -1.34
N ALA A 256 15.07 29.22 -1.57
CA ALA A 256 15.07 28.59 -2.88
C ALA A 256 14.47 27.18 -2.74
N PRO A 257 13.12 27.03 -2.74
CA PRO A 257 12.43 25.79 -2.40
C PRO A 257 12.92 24.56 -3.17
N GLU A 258 13.18 24.71 -4.46
CA GLU A 258 13.60 23.62 -5.37
C GLU A 258 14.98 23.03 -5.02
N THR A 259 15.77 23.71 -4.18
CA THR A 259 17.10 23.27 -3.75
C THR A 259 17.11 22.68 -2.34
N VAL A 260 15.94 22.62 -1.68
CA VAL A 260 15.79 22.05 -0.33
C VAL A 260 15.21 20.66 -0.43
N TYR A 261 15.85 19.70 0.23
CA TYR A 261 15.42 18.29 0.28
C TYR A 261 15.12 17.88 1.71
N PHE A 262 13.93 17.37 1.92
CA PHE A 262 13.44 16.89 3.21
C PHE A 262 13.58 15.37 3.31
N ALA A 263 13.94 14.85 4.50
CA ALA A 263 13.73 13.45 4.81
C ALA A 263 12.26 13.20 5.18
N TYR A 264 11.85 11.93 5.14
CA TYR A 264 10.46 11.51 5.35
C TYR A 264 9.91 11.85 6.75
N ASP A 265 10.79 12.05 7.71
CA ASP A 265 10.51 12.33 9.12
C ASP A 265 11.03 13.70 9.59
N THR A 266 11.43 14.57 8.65
CA THR A 266 11.91 15.91 8.98
C THR A 266 10.78 16.76 9.57
N VAL A 267 11.04 17.36 10.73
CA VAL A 267 10.14 18.31 11.37
C VAL A 267 10.79 19.69 11.42
N VAL A 268 10.10 20.72 10.89
CA VAL A 268 10.59 22.10 10.91
C VAL A 268 9.53 22.99 11.55
N GLY A 269 9.97 23.78 12.55
CA GLY A 269 9.10 24.72 13.27
C GLY A 269 8.77 25.96 12.45
N ARG A 270 7.65 26.61 12.82
CA ARG A 270 7.22 27.89 12.25
C ARG A 270 8.30 28.96 12.39
N ASP A 271 8.33 29.88 11.45
CA ASP A 271 9.28 31.03 11.39
C ASP A 271 10.74 30.61 11.16
N THR A 272 11.02 29.33 10.92
CA THR A 272 12.33 28.87 10.46
C THR A 272 12.60 29.38 9.05
N ILE A 273 13.83 29.87 8.82
CA ILE A 273 14.29 30.25 7.47
C ILE A 273 15.32 29.22 7.02
N ILE A 274 15.05 28.60 5.86
CA ILE A 274 15.93 27.60 5.25
C ILE A 274 16.59 28.20 4.01
N GLU A 275 17.90 28.24 4.04
CA GLU A 275 18.72 28.74 2.97
C GLU A 275 18.84 27.76 1.80
N PRO A 276 19.31 28.18 0.61
CA PRO A 276 19.46 27.30 -0.54
C PRO A 276 20.41 26.11 -0.29
N ASN A 277 20.15 24.99 -1.00
CA ASN A 277 20.98 23.78 -1.00
C ASN A 277 21.06 23.07 0.36
N VAL A 278 20.00 23.13 1.14
CA VAL A 278 19.88 22.36 2.39
C VAL A 278 19.32 20.97 2.08
N VAL A 279 19.97 19.95 2.63
CA VAL A 279 19.49 18.55 2.58
C VAL A 279 19.37 18.06 4.02
N PHE A 280 18.13 17.74 4.42
CA PHE A 280 17.86 17.16 5.73
C PHE A 280 18.07 15.65 5.68
N GLY A 281 18.82 15.11 6.66
CA GLY A 281 18.88 13.67 6.89
C GLY A 281 17.68 13.18 7.71
N PRO A 282 17.48 11.85 7.82
CA PRO A 282 16.46 11.29 8.69
C PRO A 282 16.65 11.70 10.16
N GLY A 283 15.53 11.85 10.89
CA GLY A 283 15.51 12.19 12.32
C GLY A 283 15.81 13.66 12.65
N VAL A 284 15.89 14.55 11.65
CA VAL A 284 16.20 15.97 11.90
C VAL A 284 14.95 16.75 12.29
N THR A 285 15.05 17.45 13.43
CA THR A 285 14.07 18.43 13.91
C THR A 285 14.73 19.79 14.06
N VAL A 286 14.08 20.85 13.57
CA VAL A 286 14.55 22.25 13.62
C VAL A 286 13.51 23.14 14.30
#